data_3b5d418960a7645b95018aecb4d81799
#
_entry.id   3b5d418960a7645b95018aecb4d81799
#
_cell.length_a   1.000
_cell.length_b   1.000
_cell.length_c   1.000
_cell.angle_alpha   90.00
_cell.angle_beta   90.00
_cell.angle_gamma   90.00
#
_symmetry.space_group_name_H-M   'P 1'
#
loop_
_entity.id
_entity.type
_entity.pdbx_description
1 polymer ?
#
loop_
_entity_poly.entity_id
_entity_poly.type
_entity_poly.pdbx_seq_one_letter_code
_entity_poly.pdbx_strand_id
1 'polypeptide(L)'
;MKKYLLIFVLLFGALVVKSQTVANLVASGTGIKWYAAATGGSALSASTPLVNGTTYYASQTVNGVESSVRTAVTATVVTQAAPAAAVNTPSQTQVIWNWSAASGASGYKWGTTNSYAGATDLGNTLTRTETSLTCNTAYTRYVWGYNASGCVSAATSLTQATSSCVTSPTVTTSAASGIGGISATLNGDITATGGANATIRGFKYSTTNGFDPATSGTDFSEAGNFSSGTFSLSTSSLTSTTTYYAVAYATNSVGTSYGTQVSFTTTLFTVWTFTNAGASSYTGPTQAEVNTAYSGGSLQGGVTVSSGTQYWTVPATGTYRIEAFGAQGGSIGGYSGGYGARMRGDFILTAGTVLHIIAGQIGIGAGNGSGGGGGSFVIQSPYNNAGSILVIAGGGGGANSFIPGATNGYGGLTGTSGSTSSVIGGSDVSGCYGPAAGGTGGYGGTQGCAAGGGGFFGSGVDGGHSAAGGVGFIYGGGGGASTNSPQPHGGFGGGGAGSPSNGYGGGGGGYSGGGGGAWNNASAGNGGGGGSYNAGSNQTNAGGSNSGNGYVIITHL
;
A
#
# COMPACT_ATOMS: atom_id res chain seq x y z
N MET A 1 -102.42 -44.85 39.56
CA MET A 1 -101.19 -44.88 38.81
C MET A 1 -100.19 -43.91 39.44
N LYS A 2 -99.17 -44.44 40.12
CA LYS A 2 -98.18 -43.62 40.86
C LYS A 2 -97.24 -42.92 39.89
N LYS A 3 -97.24 -41.58 39.88
CA LYS A 3 -96.26 -40.77 39.21
C LYS A 3 -95.00 -40.80 40.03
N TYR A 4 -93.94 -41.40 39.49
CA TYR A 4 -92.61 -41.32 40.07
C TYR A 4 -91.97 -40.01 39.67
N LEU A 5 -91.80 -39.13 40.62
CA LEU A 5 -91.00 -37.90 40.49
C LEU A 5 -89.54 -38.28 40.70
N LEU A 6 -88.73 -38.35 39.64
CA LEU A 6 -87.31 -38.54 39.76
C LEU A 6 -86.63 -37.22 40.03
N ILE A 7 -86.03 -37.06 41.20
CA ILE A 7 -85.22 -35.89 41.54
C ILE A 7 -83.83 -36.06 40.93
N PHE A 8 -83.51 -35.18 40.03
CA PHE A 8 -82.17 -35.10 39.45
C PHE A 8 -81.32 -34.20 40.33
N VAL A 9 -80.20 -34.73 40.82
CA VAL A 9 -79.15 -33.93 41.41
C VAL A 9 -78.19 -33.52 40.25
N LEU A 10 -78.27 -32.25 39.87
CA LEU A 10 -77.30 -31.70 38.96
C LEU A 10 -76.00 -31.43 39.72
N LEU A 11 -74.95 -32.20 39.39
CA LEU A 11 -73.58 -31.79 39.69
C LEU A 11 -73.18 -30.70 38.68
N PHE A 12 -73.09 -29.46 39.17
CA PHE A 12 -72.47 -28.40 38.39
C PHE A 12 -70.97 -28.63 38.31
N GLY A 13 -70.56 -29.42 37.33
CA GLY A 13 -69.16 -29.41 36.85
C GLY A 13 -69.10 -28.60 35.55
N ALA A 14 -68.31 -27.61 35.51
CA ALA A 14 -68.01 -26.93 34.22
C ALA A 14 -67.44 -27.96 33.25
N LEU A 15 -68.29 -28.37 32.28
CA LEU A 15 -67.89 -29.35 31.29
C LEU A 15 -67.00 -28.66 30.21
N VAL A 16 -65.73 -28.95 30.25
CA VAL A 16 -64.76 -28.47 29.20
C VAL A 16 -64.76 -29.44 28.04
N VAL A 17 -65.26 -28.99 26.90
CA VAL A 17 -65.59 -29.84 25.80
C VAL A 17 -64.53 -29.70 24.67
N LYS A 18 -63.94 -30.82 24.26
CA LYS A 18 -62.94 -30.92 23.23
C LYS A 18 -63.51 -30.67 21.80
N SER A 19 -64.76 -30.91 21.58
CA SER A 19 -65.54 -30.54 20.41
C SER A 19 -66.88 -29.96 20.92
N GLN A 20 -67.15 -28.74 20.56
CA GLN A 20 -68.31 -27.95 21.06
C GLN A 20 -69.62 -28.39 20.40
N THR A 21 -69.98 -29.66 20.54
CA THR A 21 -71.21 -30.23 19.98
C THR A 21 -72.09 -30.86 21.07
N VAL A 22 -73.32 -31.10 20.75
CA VAL A 22 -74.30 -31.72 21.64
C VAL A 22 -73.80 -33.05 22.22
N ALA A 23 -72.98 -33.80 21.54
CA ALA A 23 -72.36 -35.03 22.05
C ALA A 23 -71.54 -34.81 23.34
N ASN A 24 -71.18 -33.60 23.65
CA ASN A 24 -70.37 -33.25 24.82
C ASN A 24 -71.24 -32.78 26.02
N LEU A 25 -72.53 -32.56 25.85
CA LEU A 25 -73.39 -32.29 26.94
C LEU A 25 -73.61 -33.58 27.75
N VAL A 26 -73.60 -33.43 29.06
CA VAL A 26 -73.81 -34.56 30.02
C VAL A 26 -75.05 -34.32 30.86
N ALA A 27 -75.91 -35.34 30.91
CA ALA A 27 -77.02 -35.43 31.84
C ALA A 27 -77.05 -36.86 32.37
N SER A 28 -77.50 -37.01 33.65
CA SER A 28 -77.64 -38.32 34.24
C SER A 28 -79.00 -38.94 33.84
N GLY A 29 -79.00 -40.19 33.41
CA GLY A 29 -80.22 -40.92 32.99
C GLY A 29 -79.88 -41.96 31.89
N THR A 30 -80.91 -42.63 31.44
CA THR A 30 -80.85 -43.65 30.36
C THR A 30 -81.45 -43.11 29.07
N GLY A 31 -80.86 -43.38 27.90
CA GLY A 31 -81.38 -42.95 26.62
C GLY A 31 -81.55 -41.45 26.47
N ILE A 32 -80.55 -40.67 26.89
CA ILE A 32 -80.62 -39.19 26.88
C ILE A 32 -80.70 -38.65 25.46
N LYS A 33 -81.66 -37.76 25.24
CA LYS A 33 -81.78 -36.96 24.00
C LYS A 33 -81.76 -35.46 24.39
N TRP A 34 -81.16 -34.67 23.47
CA TRP A 34 -81.02 -33.23 23.69
C TRP A 34 -81.91 -32.44 22.73
N TYR A 35 -82.44 -31.30 23.18
CA TYR A 35 -83.35 -30.45 22.46
C TYR A 35 -82.97 -28.97 22.59
N ALA A 36 -83.35 -28.18 21.63
CA ALA A 36 -83.17 -26.73 21.67
C ALA A 36 -84.25 -26.00 22.53
N ALA A 37 -85.30 -26.65 22.87
CA ALA A 37 -86.45 -26.07 23.62
C ALA A 37 -86.92 -26.97 24.75
N ALA A 38 -87.52 -26.35 25.79
CA ALA A 38 -88.03 -27.05 26.95
C ALA A 38 -89.22 -28.01 26.62
N THR A 39 -89.95 -27.69 25.57
CA THR A 39 -91.08 -28.51 25.07
C THR A 39 -91.10 -28.51 23.53
N GLY A 40 -91.63 -29.59 22.94
CA GLY A 40 -91.67 -29.71 21.48
C GLY A 40 -90.31 -29.84 20.83
N GLY A 41 -90.33 -29.77 19.51
CA GLY A 41 -89.09 -29.86 18.66
C GLY A 41 -88.53 -31.26 18.51
N SER A 42 -87.58 -31.42 17.54
CA SER A 42 -86.87 -32.68 17.27
C SER A 42 -85.63 -32.76 18.16
N ALA A 43 -85.20 -33.98 18.49
CA ALA A 43 -83.90 -34.21 19.15
C ALA A 43 -82.77 -33.73 18.25
N LEU A 44 -81.79 -33.03 18.86
CA LEU A 44 -80.61 -32.50 18.25
C LEU A 44 -79.65 -33.66 17.90
N SER A 45 -78.98 -33.54 16.75
CA SER A 45 -77.88 -34.45 16.38
C SER A 45 -76.74 -34.28 17.37
N ALA A 46 -76.04 -35.38 17.66
CA ALA A 46 -74.80 -35.38 18.43
C ALA A 46 -73.74 -34.43 17.87
N SER A 47 -73.72 -34.21 16.52
CA SER A 47 -72.82 -33.28 15.84
C SER A 47 -73.27 -31.83 15.82
N THR A 48 -74.46 -31.49 16.40
CA THR A 48 -74.94 -30.11 16.46
C THR A 48 -73.98 -29.24 17.26
N PRO A 49 -73.43 -28.13 16.72
CA PRO A 49 -72.54 -27.25 17.44
C PRO A 49 -73.24 -26.60 18.65
N LEU A 50 -72.53 -26.50 19.76
CA LEU A 50 -73.04 -25.76 20.96
C LEU A 50 -72.78 -24.26 20.79
N VAL A 51 -73.68 -23.46 21.22
CA VAL A 51 -73.54 -22.00 21.32
C VAL A 51 -73.40 -21.64 22.82
N ASN A 52 -72.33 -20.87 23.10
CA ASN A 52 -72.04 -20.44 24.48
C ASN A 52 -73.21 -19.66 25.09
N GLY A 53 -73.52 -20.01 26.35
CA GLY A 53 -74.61 -19.39 27.07
C GLY A 53 -76.00 -19.88 26.65
N THR A 54 -76.12 -20.76 25.64
CA THR A 54 -77.37 -21.31 25.19
C THR A 54 -77.82 -22.47 26.11
N THR A 55 -79.10 -22.45 26.54
CA THR A 55 -79.66 -23.53 27.31
C THR A 55 -80.24 -24.61 26.41
N TYR A 56 -79.69 -25.83 26.55
CA TYR A 56 -80.19 -27.07 25.91
C TYR A 56 -81.00 -27.88 26.95
N TYR A 57 -81.89 -28.73 26.47
CA TYR A 57 -82.85 -29.44 27.32
C TYR A 57 -82.68 -30.95 27.10
N ALA A 58 -82.37 -31.66 28.19
CA ALA A 58 -82.22 -33.11 28.19
C ALA A 58 -83.48 -33.83 28.54
N SER A 59 -83.90 -34.83 27.76
CA SER A 59 -84.90 -35.85 28.17
C SER A 59 -84.16 -37.18 28.42
N GLN A 60 -84.85 -38.06 29.19
CA GLN A 60 -84.41 -39.46 29.31
C GLN A 60 -85.51 -40.39 28.76
N THR A 61 -85.10 -41.58 28.34
CA THR A 61 -86.00 -42.63 27.86
C THR A 61 -85.86 -43.83 28.79
N VAL A 62 -86.97 -44.23 29.48
CA VAL A 62 -87.01 -45.38 30.35
C VAL A 62 -88.08 -46.33 29.83
N ASN A 63 -87.76 -47.61 29.64
CA ASN A 63 -88.69 -48.63 29.12
C ASN A 63 -89.37 -48.18 27.81
N GLY A 64 -88.68 -47.50 26.92
CA GLY A 64 -89.20 -47.02 25.64
C GLY A 64 -90.04 -45.75 25.70
N VAL A 65 -90.33 -45.19 26.88
CA VAL A 65 -91.10 -43.94 27.07
C VAL A 65 -90.16 -42.79 27.37
N GLU A 66 -90.28 -41.73 26.60
CA GLU A 66 -89.49 -40.50 26.79
C GLU A 66 -90.17 -39.61 27.82
N SER A 67 -89.38 -38.98 28.70
CA SER A 67 -89.84 -38.06 29.73
C SER A 67 -90.52 -36.81 29.12
N SER A 68 -91.74 -36.45 29.65
CA SER A 68 -92.44 -35.23 29.24
C SER A 68 -91.81 -33.94 29.77
N VAL A 69 -90.95 -34.05 30.77
CA VAL A 69 -90.20 -32.92 31.37
C VAL A 69 -88.75 -33.06 30.96
N ARG A 70 -88.15 -31.97 30.50
CA ARG A 70 -86.76 -31.87 30.14
C ARG A 70 -85.96 -31.05 31.16
N THR A 71 -84.74 -31.48 31.45
CA THR A 71 -83.81 -30.75 32.33
C THR A 71 -83.04 -29.76 31.55
N ALA A 72 -82.99 -28.50 31.97
CA ALA A 72 -82.26 -27.43 31.38
C ALA A 72 -80.77 -27.55 31.74
N VAL A 73 -79.93 -27.45 30.74
CA VAL A 73 -78.44 -27.40 30.85
C VAL A 73 -77.90 -26.26 29.96
N THR A 74 -77.28 -25.27 30.60
CA THR A 74 -76.68 -24.17 29.89
C THR A 74 -75.27 -24.57 29.43
N ALA A 75 -75.05 -24.49 28.16
CA ALA A 75 -73.70 -24.80 27.59
C ALA A 75 -72.70 -23.68 27.88
N THR A 76 -71.63 -24.02 28.52
CA THR A 76 -70.45 -23.13 28.62
C THR A 76 -69.41 -23.58 27.59
N VAL A 77 -69.27 -22.80 26.52
CA VAL A 77 -68.31 -23.07 25.46
C VAL A 77 -67.05 -22.32 25.82
N VAL A 78 -66.01 -23.06 26.18
CA VAL A 78 -64.67 -22.49 26.41
C VAL A 78 -63.92 -22.42 25.09
N THR A 79 -63.70 -21.22 24.56
CA THR A 79 -62.88 -20.98 23.40
C THR A 79 -61.45 -20.61 23.85
N GLN A 80 -60.44 -21.19 23.22
CA GLN A 80 -59.10 -20.76 23.42
C GLN A 80 -58.79 -19.56 22.50
N ALA A 81 -58.32 -18.45 23.07
CA ALA A 81 -57.88 -17.30 22.29
C ALA A 81 -56.68 -17.65 21.45
N ALA A 82 -56.65 -17.14 20.21
CA ALA A 82 -55.49 -17.31 19.36
C ALA A 82 -54.32 -16.43 19.84
N PRO A 83 -53.07 -16.88 19.78
CA PRO A 83 -51.92 -16.02 20.03
C PRO A 83 -51.88 -14.91 18.97
N ALA A 84 -51.38 -13.71 19.33
CA ALA A 84 -51.19 -12.65 18.37
C ALA A 84 -49.75 -12.75 17.77
N ALA A 85 -49.61 -12.42 16.47
CA ALA A 85 -48.30 -12.34 15.84
C ALA A 85 -47.46 -11.24 16.53
N ALA A 86 -46.19 -11.51 16.78
CA ALA A 86 -45.22 -10.56 17.26
C ALA A 86 -44.12 -10.34 16.19
N VAL A 87 -43.20 -9.41 16.47
CA VAL A 87 -42.12 -9.09 15.50
C VAL A 87 -41.14 -10.25 15.40
N ASN A 88 -40.98 -10.80 14.20
CA ASN A 88 -40.02 -11.85 13.91
C ASN A 88 -38.64 -11.27 13.68
N THR A 89 -37.58 -12.08 13.90
CA THR A 89 -36.20 -11.68 13.68
C THR A 89 -35.59 -12.51 12.54
N PRO A 90 -35.47 -11.96 11.33
CA PRO A 90 -34.89 -12.68 10.22
C PRO A 90 -33.37 -12.53 10.17
N SER A 91 -32.71 -13.56 9.66
CA SER A 91 -31.35 -13.52 9.12
C SER A 91 -31.36 -14.11 7.70
N GLN A 92 -30.21 -14.37 7.09
CA GLN A 92 -30.14 -14.93 5.74
C GLN A 92 -30.68 -16.36 5.66
N THR A 93 -30.42 -17.18 6.68
CA THR A 93 -30.76 -18.61 6.68
C THR A 93 -31.59 -19.03 7.88
N GLN A 94 -32.11 -18.07 8.63
CA GLN A 94 -32.84 -18.32 9.87
C GLN A 94 -33.91 -17.27 10.07
N VAL A 95 -35.03 -17.69 10.67
CA VAL A 95 -36.06 -16.79 11.24
C VAL A 95 -36.34 -17.21 12.66
N ILE A 96 -36.31 -16.25 13.59
CA ILE A 96 -36.86 -16.42 14.93
C ILE A 96 -38.30 -15.95 14.86
N TRP A 97 -39.25 -16.91 14.90
CA TRP A 97 -40.69 -16.69 14.91
C TRP A 97 -41.13 -16.33 16.31
N ASN A 98 -41.92 -15.28 16.46
CA ASN A 98 -42.39 -14.79 17.75
C ASN A 98 -43.92 -14.59 17.75
N TRP A 99 -44.52 -14.84 18.89
CA TRP A 99 -45.96 -14.56 19.15
C TRP A 99 -46.15 -14.13 20.57
N SER A 100 -47.29 -13.46 20.83
CA SER A 100 -47.69 -13.04 22.18
C SER A 100 -48.48 -14.14 22.86
N ALA A 101 -48.41 -14.17 24.20
CA ALA A 101 -49.19 -15.10 25.01
C ALA A 101 -50.70 -14.89 24.79
N ALA A 102 -51.43 -15.98 24.58
CA ALA A 102 -52.86 -15.98 24.47
C ALA A 102 -53.50 -16.21 25.85
N SER A 103 -54.57 -15.49 26.16
CA SER A 103 -55.29 -15.65 27.42
C SER A 103 -55.81 -17.08 27.58
N GLY A 104 -55.56 -17.70 28.73
CA GLY A 104 -56.00 -19.06 29.05
C GLY A 104 -55.20 -20.18 28.38
N ALA A 105 -54.19 -19.88 27.58
CA ALA A 105 -53.35 -20.91 26.97
C ALA A 105 -52.40 -21.55 28.00
N SER A 106 -52.31 -22.87 27.99
CA SER A 106 -51.32 -23.66 28.72
C SER A 106 -50.13 -24.10 27.86
N GLY A 107 -50.23 -23.87 26.54
CA GLY A 107 -49.14 -24.17 25.62
C GLY A 107 -49.46 -23.76 24.19
N TYR A 108 -48.42 -23.91 23.33
CA TYR A 108 -48.47 -23.55 21.91
C TYR A 108 -47.94 -24.67 21.04
N LYS A 109 -48.55 -24.82 19.86
CA LYS A 109 -48.01 -25.65 18.79
C LYS A 109 -47.66 -24.77 17.59
N TRP A 110 -46.58 -25.13 16.90
CA TRP A 110 -46.10 -24.43 15.74
C TRP A 110 -45.94 -25.38 14.54
N GLY A 111 -46.22 -24.90 13.34
CA GLY A 111 -46.12 -25.73 12.15
C GLY A 111 -45.86 -24.97 10.86
N THR A 112 -45.35 -25.67 9.88
CA THR A 112 -45.06 -25.14 8.52
C THR A 112 -46.32 -25.12 7.64
N THR A 113 -47.33 -25.87 8.02
CA THR A 113 -48.63 -25.96 7.32
C THR A 113 -49.76 -25.60 8.29
N ASN A 114 -50.90 -25.14 7.78
CA ASN A 114 -52.08 -24.82 8.61
C ASN A 114 -52.82 -26.12 9.06
N SER A 115 -52.09 -26.96 9.81
CA SER A 115 -52.62 -28.23 10.33
C SER A 115 -52.13 -28.43 11.78
N TYR A 116 -53.08 -28.31 12.74
CA TYR A 116 -52.78 -28.51 14.15
C TYR A 116 -52.28 -29.93 14.48
N ALA A 117 -52.79 -30.94 13.78
CA ALA A 117 -52.45 -32.35 14.03
C ALA A 117 -50.96 -32.63 13.76
N GLY A 118 -50.40 -31.99 12.72
CA GLY A 118 -48.96 -32.12 12.35
C GLY A 118 -48.05 -31.12 13.02
N ALA A 119 -48.57 -30.23 13.85
CA ALA A 119 -47.81 -29.15 14.46
C ALA A 119 -46.97 -29.65 15.65
N THR A 120 -45.74 -29.12 15.79
CA THR A 120 -44.82 -29.41 16.89
C THR A 120 -45.27 -28.70 18.16
N ASP A 121 -45.35 -29.44 19.27
CA ASP A 121 -45.66 -28.88 20.58
C ASP A 121 -44.44 -28.17 21.16
N LEU A 122 -44.61 -26.93 21.58
CA LEU A 122 -43.55 -26.09 22.14
C LEU A 122 -43.76 -25.76 23.62
N GLY A 123 -44.79 -26.37 24.25
CA GLY A 123 -45.19 -26.00 25.62
C GLY A 123 -45.48 -24.52 25.73
N ASN A 124 -45.04 -23.86 26.79
CA ASN A 124 -45.27 -22.44 27.06
C ASN A 124 -44.32 -21.46 26.27
N THR A 125 -43.50 -21.98 25.34
CA THR A 125 -42.56 -21.15 24.61
C THR A 125 -43.28 -20.22 23.65
N LEU A 126 -42.89 -18.93 23.63
CA LEU A 126 -43.47 -17.88 22.78
C LEU A 126 -42.59 -17.56 21.53
N THR A 127 -41.61 -18.41 21.26
CA THR A 127 -40.68 -18.24 20.17
C THR A 127 -40.28 -19.58 19.57
N ARG A 128 -39.92 -19.59 18.27
CA ARG A 128 -39.33 -20.74 17.58
C ARG A 128 -38.25 -20.27 16.60
N THR A 129 -37.03 -20.78 16.77
CA THR A 129 -35.95 -20.61 15.77
C THR A 129 -36.10 -21.67 14.70
N GLU A 130 -36.15 -21.22 13.44
CA GLU A 130 -36.09 -22.08 12.24
C GLU A 130 -34.85 -21.75 11.44
N THR A 131 -34.03 -22.73 11.16
CA THR A 131 -32.73 -22.61 10.46
C THR A 131 -32.76 -23.32 9.10
N SER A 132 -31.67 -23.16 8.32
CA SER A 132 -31.51 -23.77 7.00
C SER A 132 -32.54 -23.27 5.97
N LEU A 133 -32.99 -22.05 6.13
CA LEU A 133 -33.87 -21.37 5.20
C LEU A 133 -33.06 -20.77 4.04
N THR A 134 -33.69 -20.61 2.89
CA THR A 134 -33.11 -19.89 1.74
C THR A 134 -33.19 -18.39 1.97
N CYS A 135 -32.14 -17.65 1.70
CA CYS A 135 -32.11 -16.18 1.81
C CYS A 135 -33.08 -15.54 0.81
N ASN A 136 -33.50 -14.31 1.10
CA ASN A 136 -34.43 -13.51 0.29
C ASN A 136 -35.72 -14.25 -0.09
N THR A 137 -36.21 -15.10 0.83
CA THR A 137 -37.39 -15.93 0.59
C THR A 137 -38.44 -15.70 1.68
N ALA A 138 -39.68 -15.49 1.28
CA ALA A 138 -40.80 -15.33 2.21
C ALA A 138 -41.31 -16.69 2.68
N TYR A 139 -41.49 -16.83 3.97
CA TYR A 139 -42.04 -18.01 4.62
C TYR A 139 -43.28 -17.65 5.41
N THR A 140 -44.26 -18.55 5.39
CA THR A 140 -45.46 -18.48 6.23
C THR A 140 -45.49 -19.67 7.17
N ARG A 141 -45.76 -19.42 8.46
CA ARG A 141 -45.82 -20.41 9.52
C ARG A 141 -47.09 -20.19 10.31
N TYR A 142 -47.48 -21.18 11.10
CA TYR A 142 -48.72 -21.17 11.83
C TYR A 142 -48.46 -21.51 13.28
N VAL A 143 -49.15 -20.81 14.20
CA VAL A 143 -49.12 -21.07 15.64
C VAL A 143 -50.50 -21.14 16.19
N TRP A 144 -50.74 -22.09 17.10
CA TRP A 144 -51.99 -22.32 17.82
C TRP A 144 -51.71 -22.30 19.30
N GLY A 145 -52.62 -21.71 20.09
CA GLY A 145 -52.67 -21.88 21.52
C GLY A 145 -53.58 -23.05 21.89
N TYR A 146 -53.23 -23.81 22.92
CA TYR A 146 -54.11 -24.80 23.52
C TYR A 146 -54.16 -24.62 25.02
N ASN A 147 -55.31 -24.99 25.66
CA ASN A 147 -55.46 -24.95 27.12
C ASN A 147 -55.39 -26.35 27.74
N ALA A 148 -55.34 -26.42 29.10
CA ALA A 148 -55.28 -27.66 29.85
C ALA A 148 -56.45 -28.61 29.57
N SER A 149 -57.57 -28.08 29.09
CA SER A 149 -58.78 -28.85 28.76
C SER A 149 -58.77 -29.39 27.32
N GLY A 150 -57.71 -29.10 26.55
CA GLY A 150 -57.55 -29.56 25.18
C GLY A 150 -58.26 -28.71 24.12
N CYS A 151 -58.83 -27.56 24.48
CA CYS A 151 -59.35 -26.62 23.49
C CYS A 151 -58.21 -25.96 22.71
N VAL A 152 -58.38 -25.83 21.40
CA VAL A 152 -57.37 -25.28 20.49
C VAL A 152 -57.91 -24.00 19.86
N SER A 153 -57.07 -23.00 19.72
CA SER A 153 -57.40 -21.75 19.04
C SER A 153 -57.47 -21.88 17.53
N ALA A 154 -58.00 -20.88 16.86
CA ALA A 154 -57.68 -20.68 15.44
C ALA A 154 -56.19 -20.51 15.24
N ALA A 155 -55.69 -20.87 14.04
CA ALA A 155 -54.30 -20.62 13.66
C ALA A 155 -54.01 -19.13 13.53
N THR A 156 -52.91 -18.69 14.10
CA THR A 156 -52.31 -17.39 13.75
C THR A 156 -51.25 -17.61 12.70
N SER A 157 -51.37 -16.91 11.58
CA SER A 157 -50.38 -16.92 10.50
C SER A 157 -49.25 -15.95 10.82
N LEU A 158 -48.00 -16.42 10.74
CA LEU A 158 -46.76 -15.66 10.87
C LEU A 158 -46.07 -15.64 9.52
N THR A 159 -45.84 -14.45 8.95
CA THR A 159 -45.17 -14.30 7.68
C THR A 159 -43.90 -13.47 7.86
N GLN A 160 -42.79 -13.96 7.35
CA GLN A 160 -41.49 -13.27 7.40
C GLN A 160 -40.63 -13.71 6.21
N ALA A 161 -40.00 -12.74 5.55
CA ALA A 161 -38.92 -13.02 4.61
C ALA A 161 -37.59 -13.11 5.34
N THR A 162 -36.71 -14.03 4.93
CA THR A 162 -35.30 -14.03 5.29
C THR A 162 -34.60 -12.80 4.71
N SER A 163 -33.48 -12.40 5.29
CA SER A 163 -32.68 -11.28 4.78
C SER A 163 -32.13 -11.58 3.37
N SER A 164 -31.81 -10.52 2.62
CA SER A 164 -31.24 -10.63 1.28
C SER A 164 -29.96 -11.48 1.28
N CYS A 165 -29.75 -12.22 0.19
CA CYS A 165 -28.53 -13.00 0.02
C CYS A 165 -27.31 -12.07 -0.12
N VAL A 166 -26.22 -12.41 0.59
CA VAL A 166 -24.93 -11.79 0.29
C VAL A 166 -24.36 -12.45 -0.98
N THR A 167 -23.82 -11.63 -1.86
CA THR A 167 -23.11 -12.02 -3.08
C THR A 167 -21.71 -11.45 -3.08
N SER A 168 -20.83 -11.91 -3.97
CA SER A 168 -19.54 -11.24 -4.17
C SER A 168 -19.72 -9.78 -4.57
N PRO A 169 -18.74 -8.88 -4.30
CA PRO A 169 -18.83 -7.48 -4.70
C PRO A 169 -18.97 -7.32 -6.22
N THR A 170 -19.37 -6.16 -6.69
CA THR A 170 -19.23 -5.76 -8.10
C THR A 170 -18.16 -4.68 -8.19
N VAL A 171 -17.18 -4.88 -9.08
CA VAL A 171 -15.99 -4.04 -9.21
C VAL A 171 -15.80 -3.61 -10.65
N THR A 172 -15.38 -2.37 -10.87
CA THR A 172 -14.93 -1.88 -12.17
C THR A 172 -13.49 -1.39 -12.08
N THR A 173 -12.72 -1.58 -13.15
CA THR A 173 -11.39 -1.01 -13.30
C THR A 173 -11.50 0.26 -14.14
N SER A 174 -10.92 1.35 -13.66
CA SER A 174 -10.84 2.61 -14.39
C SER A 174 -9.45 2.80 -14.98
N ALA A 175 -9.31 3.72 -15.94
CA ALA A 175 -8.04 4.04 -16.55
C ALA A 175 -7.00 4.45 -15.50
N ALA A 176 -5.75 4.00 -15.66
CA ALA A 176 -4.63 4.42 -14.83
C ALA A 176 -4.36 5.92 -15.00
N SER A 177 -3.89 6.57 -13.94
CA SER A 177 -3.51 7.99 -13.91
C SER A 177 -2.10 8.16 -13.32
N GLY A 178 -1.52 9.37 -13.40
CA GLY A 178 -0.18 9.63 -12.84
C GLY A 178 0.88 8.70 -13.41
N ILE A 179 0.78 8.33 -14.70
CA ILE A 179 1.67 7.38 -15.36
C ILE A 179 3.05 8.03 -15.53
N GLY A 180 4.03 7.48 -14.83
CA GLY A 180 5.45 7.86 -14.91
C GLY A 180 6.28 6.77 -15.58
N GLY A 181 7.62 6.93 -15.49
CA GLY A 181 8.54 5.94 -16.05
C GLY A 181 8.52 4.59 -15.32
N ILE A 182 8.36 4.59 -14.01
CA ILE A 182 8.31 3.38 -13.17
C ILE A 182 7.10 3.31 -12.26
N SER A 183 6.16 4.24 -12.40
CA SER A 183 5.01 4.37 -11.50
C SER A 183 3.73 4.62 -12.27
N ALA A 184 2.61 4.22 -11.67
CA ALA A 184 1.27 4.58 -12.10
C ALA A 184 0.34 4.54 -10.89
N THR A 185 -0.74 5.31 -10.95
CA THR A 185 -1.86 5.18 -10.03
C THR A 185 -2.95 4.38 -10.71
N LEU A 186 -3.26 3.20 -10.16
CA LEU A 186 -4.33 2.32 -10.62
C LEU A 186 -5.64 2.74 -9.95
N ASN A 187 -6.74 2.78 -10.69
CA ASN A 187 -8.03 3.29 -10.24
C ASN A 187 -9.12 2.22 -10.41
N GLY A 188 -9.97 2.06 -9.39
CA GLY A 188 -11.08 1.12 -9.38
C GLY A 188 -12.29 1.67 -8.62
N ASP A 189 -13.42 0.99 -8.76
CA ASP A 189 -14.64 1.32 -8.03
C ASP A 189 -15.36 0.04 -7.59
N ILE A 190 -15.69 -0.04 -6.31
CA ILE A 190 -16.63 -1.04 -5.80
C ILE A 190 -18.03 -0.48 -6.02
N THR A 191 -18.69 -0.88 -7.11
CA THR A 191 -20.02 -0.37 -7.47
C THR A 191 -21.13 -0.96 -6.61
N ALA A 192 -20.93 -2.17 -6.05
CA ALA A 192 -21.80 -2.79 -5.07
C ALA A 192 -21.02 -3.74 -4.16
N THR A 193 -21.35 -3.74 -2.86
CA THR A 193 -20.72 -4.63 -1.88
C THR A 193 -21.31 -6.05 -1.88
N GLY A 194 -22.43 -6.27 -2.57
CA GLY A 194 -23.15 -7.53 -2.54
C GLY A 194 -23.85 -7.82 -1.21
N GLY A 195 -24.06 -6.81 -0.35
CA GLY A 195 -24.71 -6.95 0.96
C GLY A 195 -23.76 -7.20 2.14
N ALA A 196 -22.44 -7.30 1.88
CA ALA A 196 -21.39 -7.32 2.90
C ALA A 196 -20.20 -6.52 2.39
N ASN A 197 -19.62 -5.66 3.23
CA ASN A 197 -18.46 -4.86 2.89
C ASN A 197 -17.27 -5.73 2.46
N ALA A 198 -16.47 -5.21 1.55
CA ALA A 198 -15.25 -5.89 1.14
C ALA A 198 -14.20 -5.81 2.25
N THR A 199 -13.49 -6.91 2.48
CA THR A 199 -12.40 -7.01 3.46
C THR A 199 -11.03 -6.81 2.84
N ILE A 200 -10.94 -6.96 1.51
CA ILE A 200 -9.74 -6.70 0.70
C ILE A 200 -10.20 -6.00 -0.58
N ARG A 201 -9.41 -5.02 -1.03
CA ARG A 201 -9.51 -4.44 -2.37
C ARG A 201 -8.12 -4.17 -2.92
N GLY A 202 -7.97 -4.16 -4.22
CA GLY A 202 -6.67 -3.97 -4.84
C GLY A 202 -6.69 -4.11 -6.34
N PHE A 203 -5.49 -4.33 -6.88
CA PHE A 203 -5.25 -4.52 -8.31
C PHE A 203 -4.34 -5.71 -8.55
N LYS A 204 -4.62 -6.44 -9.62
CA LYS A 204 -3.66 -7.35 -10.25
C LYS A 204 -3.16 -6.69 -11.52
N TYR A 205 -1.85 -6.75 -11.81
CA TYR A 205 -1.30 -6.24 -13.05
C TYR A 205 -0.24 -7.17 -13.63
N SER A 206 -0.09 -7.13 -14.97
CA SER A 206 0.84 -7.96 -15.74
C SER A 206 1.25 -7.24 -17.02
N THR A 207 2.34 -7.67 -17.64
CA THR A 207 2.69 -7.30 -19.02
C THR A 207 1.99 -8.18 -20.07
N THR A 208 1.32 -9.24 -19.64
CA THR A 208 0.59 -10.15 -20.51
C THR A 208 -0.85 -9.68 -20.70
N ASN A 209 -1.25 -9.41 -21.94
CA ASN A 209 -2.65 -9.09 -22.26
C ASN A 209 -3.55 -10.32 -22.05
N GLY A 210 -4.70 -10.12 -21.42
CA GLY A 210 -5.67 -11.19 -21.15
C GLY A 210 -5.20 -12.17 -20.07
N PHE A 211 -4.30 -11.77 -19.18
CA PHE A 211 -3.92 -12.61 -18.03
C PHE A 211 -5.14 -12.89 -17.13
N ASP A 212 -5.17 -14.06 -16.51
CA ASP A 212 -6.20 -14.41 -15.53
C ASP A 212 -5.82 -13.84 -14.14
N PRO A 213 -6.56 -12.83 -13.63
CA PRO A 213 -6.23 -12.21 -12.34
C PRO A 213 -6.45 -13.12 -11.13
N ALA A 214 -7.19 -14.22 -11.28
CA ALA A 214 -7.39 -15.18 -10.19
C ALA A 214 -6.13 -16.03 -9.93
N THR A 215 -5.33 -16.29 -10.95
CA THR A 215 -4.19 -17.22 -10.91
C THR A 215 -2.84 -16.58 -11.19
N SER A 216 -2.81 -15.37 -11.76
CA SER A 216 -1.60 -14.71 -12.22
C SER A 216 -1.64 -13.18 -12.02
N GLY A 217 -0.52 -12.53 -12.34
CA GLY A 217 -0.33 -11.09 -12.18
C GLY A 217 0.25 -10.71 -10.82
N THR A 218 0.93 -9.56 -10.78
CA THR A 218 1.47 -8.99 -9.53
C THR A 218 0.32 -8.42 -8.71
N ASP A 219 0.24 -8.81 -7.44
CA ASP A 219 -0.79 -8.33 -6.51
C ASP A 219 -0.36 -7.05 -5.81
N PHE A 220 -1.28 -6.11 -5.74
CA PHE A 220 -1.11 -4.84 -5.06
C PHE A 220 -2.43 -4.46 -4.37
N SER A 221 -2.53 -4.67 -3.05
CA SER A 221 -3.80 -4.65 -2.33
C SER A 221 -3.70 -4.04 -0.93
N GLU A 222 -4.86 -3.72 -0.39
CA GLU A 222 -5.04 -3.30 0.99
C GLU A 222 -6.16 -4.09 1.67
N ALA A 223 -6.01 -4.36 2.97
CA ALA A 223 -7.02 -5.00 3.81
C ALA A 223 -7.72 -3.95 4.67
N GLY A 224 -9.04 -4.14 4.89
CA GLY A 224 -9.83 -3.19 5.68
C GLY A 224 -11.31 -3.55 5.71
N ASN A 225 -12.15 -2.53 5.85
CA ASN A 225 -13.62 -2.64 5.78
C ASN A 225 -14.13 -1.61 4.76
N PHE A 226 -14.35 -2.05 3.52
CA PHE A 226 -14.61 -1.17 2.39
C PHE A 226 -16.07 -1.26 1.94
N SER A 227 -16.76 -0.13 1.98
CA SER A 227 -18.09 0.04 1.37
C SER A 227 -17.95 0.26 -0.16
N SER A 228 -19.07 0.49 -0.85
CA SER A 228 -19.05 0.96 -2.24
C SER A 228 -18.36 2.31 -2.37
N GLY A 229 -17.67 2.52 -3.48
CA GLY A 229 -16.95 3.75 -3.81
C GLY A 229 -15.64 3.51 -4.53
N THR A 230 -15.09 4.59 -5.08
CA THR A 230 -13.82 4.58 -5.81
C THR A 230 -12.63 4.37 -4.88
N PHE A 231 -11.57 3.78 -5.41
CA PHE A 231 -10.30 3.63 -4.72
C PHE A 231 -9.13 3.69 -5.70
N SER A 232 -7.96 4.07 -5.19
CA SER A 232 -6.76 4.20 -6.00
C SER A 232 -5.54 3.76 -5.21
N LEU A 233 -4.63 3.01 -5.85
CA LEU A 233 -3.36 2.60 -5.27
C LEU A 233 -2.24 2.96 -6.25
N SER A 234 -1.10 3.45 -5.74
CA SER A 234 0.04 3.85 -6.56
C SER A 234 1.15 2.82 -6.48
N THR A 235 1.64 2.34 -7.63
CA THR A 235 2.79 1.43 -7.74
C THR A 235 4.03 2.18 -8.22
N SER A 236 5.22 1.77 -7.77
CA SER A 236 6.50 2.41 -8.08
C SER A 236 7.59 1.44 -8.60
N SER A 237 7.22 0.23 -9.01
CA SER A 237 8.18 -0.81 -9.41
C SER A 237 7.92 -1.31 -10.84
N LEU A 238 7.47 -0.42 -11.72
CA LEU A 238 7.22 -0.74 -13.13
C LEU A 238 8.50 -0.53 -13.98
N THR A 239 8.53 -1.17 -15.14
CA THR A 239 9.57 -0.93 -16.17
C THR A 239 9.13 0.19 -17.09
N SER A 240 10.02 1.11 -17.46
CA SER A 240 9.73 2.22 -18.37
C SER A 240 9.39 1.73 -19.79
N THR A 241 8.65 2.53 -20.55
CA THR A 241 8.24 2.24 -21.94
C THR A 241 7.57 0.87 -22.12
N THR A 242 6.92 0.38 -21.06
CA THR A 242 6.33 -0.96 -21.02
C THR A 242 4.81 -0.85 -20.87
N THR A 243 4.08 -1.62 -21.67
CA THR A 243 2.62 -1.72 -21.57
C THR A 243 2.26 -2.72 -20.47
N TYR A 244 1.41 -2.27 -19.55
CA TYR A 244 0.83 -3.07 -18.49
C TYR A 244 -0.68 -3.19 -18.66
N TYR A 245 -1.22 -4.28 -18.18
CA TYR A 245 -2.64 -4.59 -18.12
C TYR A 245 -3.02 -4.74 -16.65
N ALA A 246 -4.04 -4.02 -16.21
CA ALA A 246 -4.46 -3.98 -14.81
C ALA A 246 -5.92 -4.35 -14.65
N VAL A 247 -6.25 -5.02 -13.55
CA VAL A 247 -7.59 -5.43 -13.16
C VAL A 247 -7.80 -5.08 -11.70
N ALA A 248 -8.83 -4.29 -11.40
CA ALA A 248 -9.25 -4.02 -10.03
C ALA A 248 -9.99 -5.23 -9.46
N TYR A 249 -9.88 -5.47 -8.15
CA TYR A 249 -10.64 -6.53 -7.48
C TYR A 249 -11.08 -6.13 -6.06
N ALA A 250 -12.11 -6.82 -5.58
CA ALA A 250 -12.53 -6.73 -4.19
C ALA A 250 -13.05 -8.09 -3.70
N THR A 251 -12.85 -8.38 -2.42
CA THR A 251 -13.22 -9.64 -1.76
C THR A 251 -14.09 -9.35 -0.55
N ASN A 252 -15.23 -10.04 -0.44
CA ASN A 252 -16.04 -10.10 0.77
C ASN A 252 -16.13 -11.54 1.31
N SER A 253 -17.02 -11.79 2.27
CA SER A 253 -17.22 -13.12 2.89
C SER A 253 -17.70 -14.22 1.93
N VAL A 254 -18.18 -13.86 0.73
CA VAL A 254 -18.68 -14.82 -0.28
C VAL A 254 -17.62 -15.13 -1.33
N GLY A 255 -16.79 -14.16 -1.70
CA GLY A 255 -15.73 -14.36 -2.68
C GLY A 255 -15.16 -13.08 -3.24
N THR A 256 -14.27 -13.25 -4.21
CA THR A 256 -13.59 -12.19 -4.95
C THR A 256 -14.26 -11.94 -6.28
N SER A 257 -14.38 -10.68 -6.66
CA SER A 257 -14.77 -10.26 -8.01
C SER A 257 -13.72 -9.36 -8.61
N TYR A 258 -13.60 -9.43 -9.92
CA TYR A 258 -12.63 -8.68 -10.72
C TYR A 258 -13.36 -7.76 -11.69
N GLY A 259 -12.79 -6.57 -11.91
CA GLY A 259 -13.25 -5.64 -12.94
C GLY A 259 -12.78 -6.06 -14.34
N THR A 260 -13.12 -5.26 -15.34
CA THR A 260 -12.59 -5.45 -16.70
C THR A 260 -11.13 -5.00 -16.75
N GLN A 261 -10.33 -5.68 -17.59
CA GLN A 261 -8.94 -5.32 -17.80
C GLN A 261 -8.83 -3.97 -18.52
N VAL A 262 -7.92 -3.11 -18.05
CA VAL A 262 -7.50 -1.89 -18.73
C VAL A 262 -6.00 -1.94 -19.01
N SER A 263 -5.54 -1.21 -20.03
CA SER A 263 -4.11 -1.11 -20.33
C SER A 263 -3.59 0.31 -20.12
N PHE A 264 -2.31 0.43 -19.77
CA PHE A 264 -1.56 1.68 -19.77
C PHE A 264 -0.10 1.42 -20.14
N THR A 265 0.59 2.43 -20.67
CA THR A 265 2.00 2.32 -21.02
C THR A 265 2.80 3.33 -20.21
N THR A 266 3.83 2.88 -19.49
CA THR A 266 4.73 3.74 -18.73
C THR A 266 5.53 4.63 -19.69
N THR A 267 5.85 5.85 -19.21
CA THR A 267 6.59 6.83 -20.02
C THR A 267 8.09 6.55 -19.99
N LEU A 268 8.83 7.11 -20.94
CA LEU A 268 10.27 7.18 -20.84
C LEU A 268 10.65 8.19 -19.75
N PHE A 269 11.68 7.89 -18.94
CA PHE A 269 12.30 8.93 -18.13
C PHE A 269 12.97 9.96 -19.03
N THR A 270 12.84 11.22 -18.64
CA THR A 270 13.53 12.30 -19.31
C THR A 270 14.72 12.85 -18.53
N VAL A 271 14.85 12.51 -17.23
CA VAL A 271 15.92 13.01 -16.37
C VAL A 271 16.51 11.90 -15.50
N TRP A 272 17.83 11.82 -15.48
CA TRP A 272 18.63 10.89 -14.66
C TRP A 272 19.67 11.69 -13.89
N THR A 273 19.75 11.52 -12.56
CA THR A 273 20.70 12.21 -11.70
C THR A 273 21.63 11.22 -11.02
N PHE A 274 22.91 11.28 -11.38
CA PHE A 274 23.98 10.45 -10.82
C PHE A 274 24.69 11.21 -9.71
N THR A 275 24.81 10.60 -8.54
CA THR A 275 25.44 11.15 -7.35
C THR A 275 26.58 10.24 -6.88
N ASN A 276 27.27 10.62 -5.81
CA ASN A 276 28.21 9.74 -5.11
C ASN A 276 27.52 8.56 -4.38
N ALA A 277 26.18 8.43 -4.47
CA ALA A 277 25.35 7.38 -3.87
C ALA A 277 25.61 7.16 -2.35
N GLY A 278 25.97 8.21 -1.63
CA GLY A 278 26.27 8.14 -0.19
C GLY A 278 27.70 7.71 0.14
N ALA A 279 28.51 7.32 -0.85
CA ALA A 279 29.94 7.05 -0.63
C ALA A 279 30.67 8.31 -0.21
N SER A 280 31.63 8.17 0.68
CA SER A 280 32.46 9.28 1.17
C SER A 280 33.93 8.88 1.16
N SER A 281 34.83 9.86 0.95
CA SER A 281 36.27 9.64 0.95
C SER A 281 36.86 9.50 -0.47
N TYR A 282 38.04 8.87 -0.58
CA TYR A 282 38.82 8.72 -1.81
C TYR A 282 38.41 7.54 -2.68
N THR A 283 37.46 6.74 -2.25
CA THR A 283 36.90 5.62 -3.02
C THR A 283 35.50 5.97 -3.53
N GLY A 284 35.15 5.47 -4.71
CA GLY A 284 33.81 5.65 -5.25
C GLY A 284 32.77 4.68 -4.66
N PRO A 285 31.50 4.82 -5.04
CA PRO A 285 30.41 4.01 -4.50
C PRO A 285 30.53 2.53 -4.86
N THR A 286 29.98 1.67 -4.02
CA THR A 286 29.72 0.25 -4.27
C THR A 286 28.40 0.05 -4.99
N GLN A 287 28.17 -1.15 -5.56
CA GLN A 287 26.87 -1.51 -6.15
C GLN A 287 25.72 -1.46 -5.14
N ALA A 288 25.96 -1.86 -3.90
CA ALA A 288 24.94 -1.85 -2.84
C ALA A 288 24.50 -0.41 -2.49
N GLU A 289 25.45 0.52 -2.39
CA GLU A 289 25.15 1.94 -2.14
C GLU A 289 24.35 2.54 -3.30
N VAL A 290 24.73 2.26 -4.55
CA VAL A 290 24.01 2.71 -5.75
C VAL A 290 22.59 2.14 -5.79
N ASN A 291 22.40 0.86 -5.52
CA ASN A 291 21.07 0.25 -5.48
C ASN A 291 20.17 0.90 -4.41
N THR A 292 20.74 1.26 -3.27
CA THR A 292 20.02 1.94 -2.19
C THR A 292 19.67 3.38 -2.55
N ALA A 293 20.66 4.14 -3.04
CA ALA A 293 20.50 5.57 -3.36
C ALA A 293 19.53 5.83 -4.51
N TYR A 294 19.45 4.92 -5.48
CA TYR A 294 18.60 5.08 -6.66
C TYR A 294 17.28 4.30 -6.59
N SER A 295 17.00 3.69 -5.45
CA SER A 295 15.73 2.99 -5.23
C SER A 295 14.52 3.93 -5.40
N GLY A 296 13.51 3.52 -6.16
CA GLY A 296 12.34 4.32 -6.46
C GLY A 296 12.54 5.45 -7.48
N GLY A 297 13.77 5.60 -8.04
CA GLY A 297 14.11 6.65 -9.01
C GLY A 297 14.33 6.15 -10.43
N SER A 298 14.63 7.10 -11.34
CA SER A 298 14.87 6.83 -12.77
C SER A 298 16.09 5.93 -13.05
N LEU A 299 16.96 5.74 -12.08
CA LEU A 299 18.18 4.91 -12.18
C LEU A 299 18.05 3.55 -11.51
N GLN A 300 16.89 3.23 -10.93
CA GLN A 300 16.68 1.95 -10.23
C GLN A 300 16.94 0.76 -11.16
N GLY A 301 17.91 -0.09 -10.77
CA GLY A 301 18.26 -1.29 -11.53
C GLY A 301 18.95 -1.05 -12.87
N GLY A 302 19.13 0.23 -13.27
CA GLY A 302 19.73 0.61 -14.56
C GLY A 302 21.21 1.01 -14.49
N VAL A 303 21.84 0.91 -13.31
CA VAL A 303 23.25 1.31 -13.10
C VAL A 303 24.05 0.15 -12.52
N THR A 304 25.15 -0.19 -13.17
CA THR A 304 26.15 -1.11 -12.62
C THR A 304 27.40 -0.34 -12.17
N VAL A 305 28.16 -0.88 -11.22
CA VAL A 305 29.33 -0.22 -10.64
C VAL A 305 30.56 -1.13 -10.71
N SER A 306 31.69 -0.57 -11.15
CA SER A 306 32.99 -1.21 -11.02
C SER A 306 34.01 -0.17 -10.57
N SER A 307 34.76 -0.48 -9.51
CA SER A 307 35.76 0.42 -8.92
C SER A 307 35.27 1.86 -8.71
N GLY A 308 34.00 2.02 -8.26
CA GLY A 308 33.38 3.32 -8.01
C GLY A 308 32.85 4.06 -9.26
N THR A 309 33.19 3.62 -10.47
CA THR A 309 32.62 4.15 -11.72
C THR A 309 31.25 3.55 -11.96
N GLN A 310 30.27 4.40 -12.26
CA GLN A 310 28.90 4.03 -12.57
C GLN A 310 28.72 3.86 -14.07
N TYR A 311 28.14 2.77 -14.51
CA TYR A 311 27.88 2.44 -15.91
C TYR A 311 26.38 2.51 -16.17
N TRP A 312 26.01 3.31 -17.16
CA TRP A 312 24.59 3.49 -17.54
C TRP A 312 24.44 3.38 -19.05
N THR A 313 23.39 2.66 -19.47
CA THR A 313 23.08 2.47 -20.89
C THR A 313 22.03 3.48 -21.33
N VAL A 314 22.30 4.20 -22.41
CA VAL A 314 21.39 5.16 -23.03
C VAL A 314 20.11 4.43 -23.48
N PRO A 315 18.92 4.80 -22.99
CA PRO A 315 17.69 4.02 -23.23
C PRO A 315 17.08 4.26 -24.61
N ALA A 316 17.27 5.41 -25.21
CA ALA A 316 16.71 5.78 -26.52
C ALA A 316 17.68 6.65 -27.30
N THR A 317 17.65 6.58 -28.65
CA THR A 317 18.40 7.50 -29.50
C THR A 317 17.74 8.89 -29.44
N GLY A 318 18.54 9.95 -29.23
CA GLY A 318 18.02 11.30 -29.16
C GLY A 318 19.09 12.33 -28.78
N THR A 319 18.64 13.55 -28.56
CA THR A 319 19.46 14.64 -28.01
C THR A 319 19.39 14.64 -26.50
N TYR A 320 20.54 14.61 -25.85
CA TYR A 320 20.68 14.59 -24.41
C TYR A 320 21.45 15.82 -23.95
N ARG A 321 20.90 16.52 -22.95
CA ARG A 321 21.64 17.52 -22.20
C ARG A 321 22.37 16.85 -21.06
N ILE A 322 23.66 17.05 -20.94
CA ILE A 322 24.50 16.55 -19.87
C ILE A 322 25.04 17.73 -19.08
N GLU A 323 24.78 17.75 -17.79
CA GLU A 323 25.31 18.72 -16.84
C GLU A 323 26.16 17.98 -15.80
N ALA A 324 27.44 18.26 -15.76
CA ALA A 324 28.37 17.72 -14.77
C ALA A 324 28.80 18.82 -13.80
N PHE A 325 28.84 18.46 -12.52
CA PHE A 325 29.25 19.35 -11.42
C PHE A 325 30.41 18.70 -10.69
N GLY A 326 31.59 19.34 -10.69
CA GLY A 326 32.75 18.89 -9.92
C GLY A 326 32.51 19.06 -8.43
N ALA A 327 33.22 18.32 -7.60
CA ALA A 327 33.11 18.41 -6.16
C ALA A 327 33.89 19.57 -5.56
N GLN A 328 33.48 20.06 -4.41
CA GLN A 328 34.21 21.04 -3.61
C GLN A 328 35.45 20.39 -2.99
N GLY A 329 36.53 21.14 -2.87
CA GLY A 329 37.68 20.77 -2.06
C GLY A 329 37.34 20.74 -0.56
N GLY A 330 38.17 20.08 0.23
CA GLY A 330 37.98 20.01 1.68
C GLY A 330 38.13 21.40 2.33
N SER A 331 37.30 21.64 3.35
CA SER A 331 37.34 22.85 4.16
C SER A 331 38.01 22.56 5.51
N ILE A 332 38.71 23.52 6.09
CA ILE A 332 39.42 23.38 7.37
C ILE A 332 39.56 24.71 8.06
N GLY A 333 39.39 24.75 9.42
CA GLY A 333 39.68 25.88 10.25
C GLY A 333 38.93 27.17 9.91
N GLY A 334 37.72 27.10 9.35
CA GLY A 334 36.93 28.24 8.89
C GLY A 334 37.23 28.67 7.45
N TYR A 335 38.19 28.04 6.77
CA TYR A 335 38.51 28.27 5.35
C TYR A 335 37.84 27.23 4.48
N SER A 336 37.19 27.68 3.39
CA SER A 336 36.46 26.83 2.48
C SER A 336 37.37 26.26 1.41
N GLY A 337 37.22 24.97 1.11
CA GLY A 337 37.75 24.41 -0.13
C GLY A 337 37.14 25.10 -1.34
N GLY A 338 37.88 25.13 -2.46
CA GLY A 338 37.40 25.69 -3.72
C GLY A 338 36.14 24.97 -4.21
N TYR A 339 35.19 25.68 -4.76
CA TYR A 339 33.98 25.08 -5.33
C TYR A 339 34.30 24.38 -6.68
N GLY A 340 33.59 23.28 -6.97
CA GLY A 340 33.72 22.58 -8.23
C GLY A 340 33.15 23.37 -9.43
N ALA A 341 33.60 23.08 -10.63
CA ALA A 341 33.07 23.66 -11.88
C ALA A 341 31.70 23.04 -12.22
N ARG A 342 30.89 23.79 -12.98
CA ARG A 342 29.69 23.27 -13.69
C ARG A 342 29.97 23.31 -15.17
N MET A 343 29.74 22.20 -15.88
CA MET A 343 29.90 22.06 -17.33
C MET A 343 28.61 21.48 -17.91
N ARG A 344 28.04 22.12 -18.91
CA ARG A 344 26.80 21.71 -19.57
C ARG A 344 26.92 21.76 -21.08
N GLY A 345 26.49 20.68 -21.75
CA GLY A 345 26.41 20.60 -23.22
C GLY A 345 25.27 19.69 -23.67
N ASP A 346 24.89 19.81 -24.96
CA ASP A 346 23.89 18.96 -25.60
C ASP A 346 24.61 17.99 -26.57
N PHE A 347 24.21 16.71 -26.55
CA PHE A 347 24.87 15.59 -27.26
C PHE A 347 23.83 14.73 -27.97
N ILE A 348 24.14 14.24 -29.16
CA ILE A 348 23.34 13.19 -29.82
C ILE A 348 23.90 11.84 -29.35
N LEU A 349 23.08 11.06 -28.67
CA LEU A 349 23.40 9.73 -28.16
C LEU A 349 22.51 8.67 -28.80
N THR A 350 23.09 7.49 -29.06
CA THR A 350 22.38 6.35 -29.64
C THR A 350 21.96 5.39 -28.54
N ALA A 351 20.76 4.82 -28.63
CA ALA A 351 20.30 3.77 -27.73
C ALA A 351 21.31 2.62 -27.65
N GLY A 352 21.55 2.11 -26.45
CA GLY A 352 22.53 1.06 -26.19
C GLY A 352 23.95 1.55 -25.94
N THR A 353 24.26 2.85 -26.16
CA THR A 353 25.56 3.41 -25.79
C THR A 353 25.75 3.34 -24.28
N VAL A 354 26.88 2.80 -23.82
CA VAL A 354 27.24 2.76 -22.40
C VAL A 354 28.06 3.98 -22.04
N LEU A 355 27.61 4.73 -21.05
CA LEU A 355 28.33 5.86 -20.45
C LEU A 355 29.01 5.42 -19.16
N HIS A 356 30.29 5.83 -19.00
CA HIS A 356 31.05 5.74 -17.76
C HIS A 356 30.89 7.06 -17.00
N ILE A 357 30.37 7.02 -15.79
CA ILE A 357 30.04 8.21 -15.03
C ILE A 357 30.73 8.15 -13.66
N ILE A 358 31.52 9.19 -13.36
CA ILE A 358 32.00 9.46 -12.01
C ILE A 358 31.32 10.73 -11.51
N ALA A 359 30.68 10.66 -10.36
CA ALA A 359 30.25 11.81 -9.57
C ALA A 359 31.36 12.10 -8.55
N GLY A 360 32.01 13.23 -8.67
CA GLY A 360 33.14 13.61 -7.82
C GLY A 360 32.75 13.70 -6.36
N GLN A 361 33.66 13.41 -5.44
CA GLN A 361 33.42 13.54 -4.01
C GLN A 361 34.20 14.72 -3.43
N ILE A 362 33.62 15.29 -2.37
CA ILE A 362 34.26 16.38 -1.61
C ILE A 362 35.59 15.90 -1.02
N GLY A 363 36.59 16.76 -1.01
CA GLY A 363 37.84 16.52 -0.28
C GLY A 363 37.61 16.58 1.23
N ILE A 364 38.40 15.87 2.01
CA ILE A 364 38.33 15.81 3.47
C ILE A 364 39.35 16.79 4.07
N GLY A 365 38.87 17.67 4.95
CA GLY A 365 39.69 18.51 5.83
C GLY A 365 40.05 17.80 7.11
N ALA A 366 41.36 17.73 7.47
CA ALA A 366 41.79 17.09 8.68
C ALA A 366 43.18 17.66 9.10
N GLY A 367 43.41 17.83 10.39
CA GLY A 367 44.59 18.55 10.91
C GLY A 367 44.55 20.03 10.51
N ASN A 368 45.54 20.51 9.80
CA ASN A 368 45.62 21.89 9.27
C ASN A 368 45.43 21.98 7.76
N GLY A 369 45.40 20.83 7.05
CA GLY A 369 45.24 20.75 5.59
C GLY A 369 44.00 20.05 5.15
N SER A 370 43.70 20.11 3.86
CA SER A 370 42.53 19.44 3.31
C SER A 370 42.79 18.90 1.90
N GLY A 371 42.14 17.79 1.53
CA GLY A 371 42.22 17.21 0.20
C GLY A 371 41.48 18.03 -0.84
N GLY A 372 41.86 17.93 -2.11
CA GLY A 372 41.13 18.47 -3.25
C GLY A 372 39.82 17.70 -3.50
N GLY A 373 38.83 18.35 -4.07
CA GLY A 373 37.60 17.73 -4.55
C GLY A 373 37.82 16.95 -5.84
N GLY A 374 37.05 15.89 -6.07
CA GLY A 374 37.08 15.12 -7.28
C GLY A 374 36.38 15.80 -8.46
N GLY A 375 36.82 15.57 -9.69
CA GLY A 375 36.08 15.92 -10.91
C GLY A 375 34.89 14.98 -11.13
N SER A 376 33.88 15.45 -11.86
CA SER A 376 32.78 14.60 -12.36
C SER A 376 32.98 14.36 -13.86
N PHE A 377 32.79 13.11 -14.27
CA PHE A 377 33.15 12.64 -15.62
C PHE A 377 31.95 11.97 -16.28
N VAL A 378 31.76 12.23 -17.59
CA VAL A 378 30.83 11.48 -18.45
C VAL A 378 31.58 11.11 -19.74
N ILE A 379 31.87 9.84 -19.90
CA ILE A 379 32.71 9.31 -20.97
C ILE A 379 31.96 8.19 -21.68
N GLN A 380 32.03 8.16 -23.02
CA GLN A 380 31.49 7.05 -23.81
C GLN A 380 32.61 6.06 -24.21
N SER A 381 32.22 4.85 -24.58
CA SER A 381 33.18 3.85 -25.10
C SER A 381 33.82 4.30 -26.45
N PRO A 382 35.11 4.03 -26.67
CA PRO A 382 36.15 3.48 -25.80
C PRO A 382 36.67 4.54 -24.81
N TYR A 383 36.89 4.18 -23.53
CA TYR A 383 37.06 5.12 -22.40
C TYR A 383 38.43 5.75 -22.21
N ASN A 384 39.37 5.52 -23.13
CA ASN A 384 40.78 5.83 -22.95
C ASN A 384 41.34 6.85 -23.94
N ASN A 385 40.49 7.54 -24.68
CA ASN A 385 40.93 8.57 -25.63
C ASN A 385 40.12 9.89 -25.51
N ALA A 386 40.69 10.99 -25.97
CA ALA A 386 40.05 12.30 -25.86
C ALA A 386 38.71 12.41 -26.62
N GLY A 387 38.55 11.67 -27.74
CA GLY A 387 37.33 11.67 -28.56
C GLY A 387 36.15 11.01 -27.91
N SER A 388 36.36 10.28 -26.82
CA SER A 388 35.31 9.63 -26.03
C SER A 388 34.72 10.49 -24.91
N ILE A 389 35.36 11.63 -24.61
CA ILE A 389 34.97 12.51 -23.54
C ILE A 389 33.76 13.32 -23.98
N LEU A 390 32.64 13.19 -23.25
CA LEU A 390 31.48 14.07 -23.43
C LEU A 390 31.63 15.32 -22.57
N VAL A 391 31.65 15.16 -21.25
CA VAL A 391 31.77 16.26 -20.29
C VAL A 391 32.67 15.84 -19.13
N ILE A 392 33.57 16.72 -18.71
CA ILE A 392 34.27 16.64 -17.43
C ILE A 392 34.17 17.98 -16.72
N ALA A 393 33.74 17.99 -15.47
CA ALA A 393 33.73 19.17 -14.61
C ALA A 393 34.82 19.03 -13.54
N GLY A 394 35.72 19.97 -13.47
CA GLY A 394 36.84 19.98 -12.52
C GLY A 394 36.39 20.22 -11.06
N GLY A 395 37.02 19.52 -10.13
CA GLY A 395 36.86 19.72 -8.70
C GLY A 395 37.64 20.93 -8.17
N GLY A 396 37.27 21.42 -7.00
CA GLY A 396 38.00 22.50 -6.33
C GLY A 396 39.22 22.02 -5.57
N GLY A 397 40.23 22.85 -5.39
CA GLY A 397 41.39 22.58 -4.55
C GLY A 397 41.06 22.66 -3.04
N GLY A 398 41.83 21.97 -2.22
CA GLY A 398 41.69 21.98 -0.76
C GLY A 398 42.15 23.33 -0.15
N ALA A 399 41.48 23.71 0.95
CA ALA A 399 41.88 24.86 1.75
C ALA A 399 43.08 24.54 2.65
N ASN A 400 43.70 25.59 3.22
CA ASN A 400 44.65 25.45 4.29
C ASN A 400 44.26 26.34 5.49
N SER A 401 44.59 25.93 6.70
CA SER A 401 44.36 26.71 7.92
C SER A 401 45.63 27.08 8.68
N PHE A 402 46.79 26.83 8.13
CA PHE A 402 48.06 27.13 8.79
C PHE A 402 48.37 28.63 8.75
N ILE A 403 48.62 29.20 9.90
CA ILE A 403 48.89 30.64 10.08
C ILE A 403 50.41 30.88 10.26
N PRO A 404 51.00 31.88 9.56
CA PRO A 404 50.42 32.83 8.59
C PRO A 404 50.21 32.22 7.22
N GLY A 405 49.15 32.64 6.47
CA GLY A 405 48.90 32.23 5.08
C GLY A 405 47.68 31.33 4.86
N ALA A 406 46.81 31.19 5.87
CA ALA A 406 45.54 30.48 5.75
C ALA A 406 44.67 31.06 4.62
N THR A 407 44.22 30.22 3.67
CA THR A 407 43.44 30.65 2.50
C THR A 407 42.43 29.57 2.03
N ASN A 408 41.41 30.05 1.35
CA ASN A 408 40.45 29.17 0.65
C ASN A 408 41.13 28.46 -0.54
N GLY A 409 40.65 27.25 -0.85
CA GLY A 409 41.06 26.50 -2.06
C GLY A 409 40.63 27.20 -3.36
N TYR A 410 41.35 26.96 -4.45
CA TYR A 410 40.95 27.46 -5.78
C TYR A 410 39.77 26.67 -6.35
N GLY A 411 38.82 27.37 -6.97
CA GLY A 411 37.71 26.73 -7.67
C GLY A 411 38.11 25.92 -8.89
N GLY A 412 37.31 24.91 -9.22
CA GLY A 412 37.43 24.17 -10.49
C GLY A 412 37.23 25.12 -11.68
N LEU A 413 38.00 24.91 -12.74
CA LEU A 413 38.08 25.78 -13.90
C LEU A 413 37.17 25.29 -15.04
N THR A 414 36.76 26.20 -15.93
CA THR A 414 36.04 25.85 -17.17
C THR A 414 37.00 25.50 -18.34
N GLY A 415 38.25 25.89 -18.23
CA GLY A 415 39.29 25.55 -19.21
C GLY A 415 39.90 24.18 -18.96
N THR A 416 40.61 23.64 -19.93
CA THR A 416 41.19 22.28 -19.94
C THR A 416 42.40 22.11 -19.02
N SER A 417 43.09 23.19 -18.65
CA SER A 417 44.24 23.15 -17.72
C SER A 417 43.78 23.30 -16.27
N GLY A 418 44.41 22.59 -15.35
CA GLY A 418 44.28 22.82 -13.92
C GLY A 418 44.97 24.12 -13.49
N SER A 419 44.58 24.72 -12.37
CA SER A 419 45.26 25.90 -11.82
C SER A 419 46.48 25.51 -11.00
N THR A 420 47.43 26.43 -10.95
CA THR A 420 48.53 26.38 -9.99
C THR A 420 47.99 26.62 -8.56
N SER A 421 48.74 26.18 -7.55
CA SER A 421 48.45 26.53 -6.14
C SER A 421 48.73 28.00 -5.85
N SER A 422 48.20 28.52 -4.73
CA SER A 422 48.35 29.94 -4.34
C SER A 422 49.80 30.38 -4.04
N VAL A 423 50.67 29.44 -3.72
CA VAL A 423 52.07 29.70 -3.39
C VAL A 423 52.95 29.00 -4.38
N ILE A 424 53.75 29.75 -5.11
CA ILE A 424 54.81 29.26 -5.99
C ILE A 424 55.97 28.89 -5.09
N GLY A 425 56.41 27.62 -5.12
CA GLY A 425 57.41 27.08 -4.22
C GLY A 425 58.73 27.83 -4.21
N GLY A 426 59.21 28.06 -2.98
CA GLY A 426 60.59 28.35 -2.73
C GLY A 426 61.35 27.06 -2.35
N SER A 427 62.65 27.07 -2.33
CA SER A 427 63.45 25.93 -1.85
C SER A 427 63.22 25.75 -0.34
N ASP A 428 62.48 24.70 0.02
CA ASP A 428 62.25 24.28 1.40
C ASP A 428 63.24 23.20 1.81
N VAL A 429 63.73 23.27 3.03
CA VAL A 429 64.59 22.28 3.68
C VAL A 429 63.88 20.93 3.97
N SER A 430 62.59 20.84 3.75
CA SER A 430 61.77 19.67 4.05
C SER A 430 61.38 18.80 2.84
N GLY A 431 61.89 19.06 1.61
CA GLY A 431 61.70 18.23 0.44
C GLY A 431 60.48 18.50 -0.44
N CYS A 432 59.82 19.65 -0.25
CA CYS A 432 58.72 20.12 -1.11
C CYS A 432 59.28 20.95 -2.28
N TYR A 433 59.56 20.35 -3.40
CA TYR A 433 60.27 20.99 -4.50
C TYR A 433 59.33 21.58 -5.57
N GLY A 434 59.61 22.86 -5.94
CA GLY A 434 59.10 23.50 -7.15
C GLY A 434 57.69 24.10 -7.10
N PRO A 435 57.34 24.86 -8.14
CA PRO A 435 55.98 25.39 -8.29
C PRO A 435 54.97 24.25 -8.52
N ALA A 436 53.96 24.20 -7.67
CA ALA A 436 52.89 23.23 -7.84
C ALA A 436 51.94 23.67 -8.98
N ALA A 437 52.35 23.35 -10.20
CA ALA A 437 51.59 23.68 -11.40
C ALA A 437 50.36 22.78 -11.57
N GLY A 438 49.28 23.34 -12.11
CA GLY A 438 48.18 22.55 -12.62
C GLY A 438 48.62 21.72 -13.84
N GLY A 439 48.00 20.55 -14.02
CA GLY A 439 48.21 19.71 -15.19
C GLY A 439 47.66 20.35 -16.47
N THR A 440 48.16 19.89 -17.61
CA THR A 440 47.71 20.30 -18.94
C THR A 440 47.48 19.08 -19.82
N GLY A 441 46.67 19.20 -20.87
CA GLY A 441 46.45 18.12 -21.85
C GLY A 441 45.82 16.82 -21.28
N GLY A 442 45.15 16.89 -20.17
CA GLY A 442 44.52 15.73 -19.53
C GLY A 442 45.41 15.02 -18.49
N TYR A 443 46.56 15.56 -18.14
CA TYR A 443 47.46 14.99 -17.13
C TYR A 443 47.23 15.57 -15.74
N GLY A 444 47.68 14.89 -14.73
CA GLY A 444 47.57 15.31 -13.34
C GLY A 444 48.40 16.56 -13.02
N GLY A 445 48.04 17.24 -11.95
CA GLY A 445 48.80 18.38 -11.41
C GLY A 445 50.10 17.94 -10.76
N THR A 446 51.05 18.88 -10.66
CA THR A 446 52.31 18.64 -9.96
C THR A 446 52.16 18.74 -8.45
N GLN A 447 53.12 18.19 -7.74
CA GLN A 447 53.20 18.25 -6.30
C GLN A 447 53.70 19.61 -5.80
N GLY A 448 53.18 20.02 -4.65
CA GLY A 448 53.86 20.88 -3.69
C GLY A 448 54.21 20.05 -2.44
N CYS A 449 53.92 20.58 -1.25
CA CYS A 449 53.97 19.79 -0.03
C CYS A 449 52.70 18.87 0.08
N ALA A 450 51.59 19.29 -0.50
CA ALA A 450 50.41 18.46 -0.76
C ALA A 450 50.45 17.88 -2.17
N ALA A 451 49.62 16.89 -2.43
CA ALA A 451 49.57 16.17 -3.67
C ALA A 451 48.80 16.91 -4.78
N GLY A 452 49.22 16.72 -6.03
CA GLY A 452 48.47 17.15 -7.21
C GLY A 452 47.18 16.35 -7.43
N GLY A 453 46.18 16.98 -8.07
CA GLY A 453 44.97 16.30 -8.53
C GLY A 453 45.21 15.43 -9.76
N GLY A 454 44.46 14.36 -9.96
CA GLY A 454 44.44 13.50 -11.13
C GLY A 454 43.77 14.16 -12.32
N GLY A 455 44.27 13.86 -13.52
CA GLY A 455 43.65 14.24 -14.78
C GLY A 455 42.90 13.07 -15.43
N PHE A 456 42.52 13.24 -16.68
CA PHE A 456 41.91 12.16 -17.46
C PHE A 456 42.92 11.06 -17.79
N PHE A 457 44.09 11.44 -18.34
CA PHE A 457 45.13 10.51 -18.79
C PHE A 457 46.20 10.19 -17.75
N GLY A 458 46.37 10.97 -16.72
CA GLY A 458 47.43 10.79 -15.75
C GLY A 458 47.07 11.15 -14.34
N SER A 459 47.65 10.43 -13.38
CA SER A 459 47.51 10.72 -11.97
C SER A 459 48.27 12.00 -11.58
N GLY A 460 47.80 12.64 -10.50
CA GLY A 460 48.56 13.72 -9.86
C GLY A 460 49.85 13.20 -9.23
N VAL A 461 50.81 14.07 -9.06
CA VAL A 461 52.09 13.72 -8.42
C VAL A 461 51.92 13.68 -6.91
N ASP A 462 52.51 12.67 -6.26
CA ASP A 462 52.48 12.51 -4.80
C ASP A 462 53.17 13.71 -4.12
N GLY A 463 52.57 14.22 -3.09
CA GLY A 463 53.13 15.29 -2.27
C GLY A 463 54.12 14.78 -1.22
N GLY A 464 54.81 15.72 -0.55
CA GLY A 464 55.55 15.42 0.66
C GLY A 464 54.62 14.95 1.78
N HIS A 465 55.18 14.45 2.88
CA HIS A 465 54.42 14.08 4.08
C HIS A 465 53.31 13.04 3.86
N SER A 466 53.56 12.06 2.97
CA SER A 466 52.69 10.92 2.70
C SER A 466 51.30 11.30 2.10
N ALA A 467 51.24 12.40 1.36
CA ALA A 467 50.05 12.80 0.59
C ALA A 467 50.13 12.17 -0.81
N ALA A 468 49.23 11.24 -1.10
CA ALA A 468 49.16 10.62 -2.44
C ALA A 468 48.44 11.50 -3.46
N GLY A 469 48.93 11.49 -4.72
CA GLY A 469 48.29 12.14 -5.85
C GLY A 469 46.89 11.56 -6.13
N GLY A 470 45.98 12.38 -6.68
CA GLY A 470 44.73 11.90 -7.20
C GLY A 470 44.94 10.96 -8.38
N VAL A 471 44.23 9.85 -8.44
CA VAL A 471 44.34 8.85 -9.50
C VAL A 471 43.65 9.36 -10.75
N GLY A 472 44.32 9.25 -11.91
CA GLY A 472 43.72 9.62 -13.19
C GLY A 472 42.52 8.78 -13.56
N PHE A 473 41.59 9.34 -14.35
CA PHE A 473 40.33 8.66 -14.69
C PHE A 473 40.57 7.28 -15.34
N ILE A 474 41.48 7.19 -16.32
CA ILE A 474 41.77 5.92 -17.01
C ILE A 474 42.36 4.84 -16.08
N TYR A 475 42.79 5.21 -14.88
CA TYR A 475 43.30 4.31 -13.84
C TYR A 475 42.33 4.11 -12.70
N GLY A 476 41.05 4.57 -12.85
CA GLY A 476 39.96 4.36 -11.88
C GLY A 476 39.51 5.60 -11.14
N GLY A 477 40.12 6.75 -11.28
CA GLY A 477 39.68 8.04 -10.76
C GLY A 477 39.65 8.16 -9.23
N GLY A 478 40.40 7.33 -8.51
CA GLY A 478 40.47 7.37 -7.05
C GLY A 478 40.97 8.71 -6.52
N GLY A 479 40.49 9.13 -5.35
CA GLY A 479 41.10 10.26 -4.63
C GLY A 479 42.44 9.88 -4.03
N GLY A 480 43.33 10.86 -3.80
CA GLY A 480 44.60 10.66 -3.14
C GLY A 480 44.42 10.29 -1.67
N ALA A 481 45.04 9.20 -1.22
CA ALA A 481 45.03 8.79 0.17
C ALA A 481 46.11 9.54 0.98
N SER A 482 45.80 9.99 2.20
CA SER A 482 46.83 10.42 3.16
C SER A 482 46.99 9.30 4.19
N THR A 483 48.24 8.91 4.46
CA THR A 483 48.58 7.86 5.45
C THR A 483 48.87 8.44 6.84
N ASN A 484 49.08 9.75 6.94
CA ASN A 484 49.33 10.43 8.20
C ASN A 484 48.00 10.81 8.90
N SER A 485 47.88 10.51 10.18
CA SER A 485 46.73 10.90 10.98
C SER A 485 46.85 12.30 11.53
N PRO A 486 45.80 13.16 11.51
CA PRO A 486 44.49 12.92 10.82
C PRO A 486 44.62 12.95 9.29
N GLN A 487 43.71 12.29 8.56
CA GLN A 487 43.87 11.94 7.14
C GLN A 487 43.09 12.89 6.18
N PRO A 488 43.68 13.95 5.65
CA PRO A 488 43.05 14.84 4.66
C PRO A 488 43.05 14.22 3.26
N HIS A 489 42.17 13.24 3.05
CA HIS A 489 42.05 12.56 1.75
C HIS A 489 41.49 13.47 0.65
N GLY A 490 41.94 13.29 -0.56
CA GLY A 490 41.30 13.82 -1.76
C GLY A 490 39.98 13.09 -2.08
N GLY A 491 39.02 13.79 -2.67
CA GLY A 491 37.75 13.21 -3.09
C GLY A 491 37.89 12.27 -4.27
N PHE A 492 37.06 11.20 -4.34
CA PHE A 492 36.94 10.35 -5.52
C PHE A 492 36.60 11.20 -6.77
N GLY A 493 37.16 10.87 -7.91
CA GLY A 493 37.21 11.71 -9.12
C GLY A 493 38.57 12.42 -9.27
N GLY A 494 39.63 11.90 -8.64
CA GLY A 494 41.00 12.34 -8.81
C GLY A 494 41.41 13.53 -7.93
N GLY A 495 40.75 13.85 -6.82
CA GLY A 495 41.24 14.85 -5.87
C GLY A 495 42.58 14.42 -5.24
N GLY A 496 43.55 15.28 -5.09
CA GLY A 496 44.83 15.01 -4.41
C GLY A 496 44.72 15.09 -2.91
N ALA A 497 45.51 14.33 -2.13
CA ALA A 497 45.54 14.40 -0.69
C ALA A 497 46.16 15.71 -0.18
N GLY A 498 45.65 16.23 0.93
CA GLY A 498 46.30 17.32 1.67
C GLY A 498 47.40 16.81 2.59
N SER A 499 48.15 17.73 3.19
CA SER A 499 49.15 17.44 4.24
C SER A 499 48.62 17.88 5.61
N PRO A 500 48.47 16.97 6.55
CA PRO A 500 47.86 17.31 7.86
C PRO A 500 48.75 18.13 8.79
N SER A 501 50.07 17.91 8.71
CA SER A 501 51.00 18.49 9.70
C SER A 501 51.28 19.94 9.44
N ASN A 502 51.37 20.36 8.20
CA ASN A 502 51.82 21.68 7.77
C ASN A 502 50.74 22.48 7.01
N GLY A 503 49.53 22.00 6.97
CA GLY A 503 48.35 22.74 6.50
C GLY A 503 48.25 22.97 5.00
N TYR A 504 48.80 22.10 4.14
CA TYR A 504 48.74 22.28 2.70
C TYR A 504 47.48 21.64 2.06
N GLY A 505 46.86 22.36 1.14
CA GLY A 505 45.69 21.87 0.40
C GLY A 505 46.03 21.02 -0.81
N GLY A 506 45.35 19.89 -1.00
CA GLY A 506 45.46 19.02 -2.17
C GLY A 506 44.83 19.62 -3.43
N GLY A 507 45.38 19.28 -4.62
CA GLY A 507 44.85 19.73 -5.92
C GLY A 507 43.53 19.07 -6.30
N GLY A 508 42.60 19.79 -6.95
CA GLY A 508 41.31 19.28 -7.46
C GLY A 508 41.50 18.34 -8.67
N GLY A 509 40.70 17.28 -8.78
CA GLY A 509 40.65 16.38 -9.95
C GLY A 509 39.85 16.96 -11.10
N GLY A 510 40.00 16.44 -12.31
CA GLY A 510 39.25 16.91 -13.49
C GLY A 510 39.82 16.40 -14.82
N TYR A 511 39.58 17.13 -15.94
CA TYR A 511 40.25 16.83 -17.21
C TYR A 511 41.77 16.91 -17.05
N SER A 512 42.28 18.03 -16.48
CA SER A 512 43.64 18.11 -15.97
C SER A 512 43.60 18.41 -14.47
N GLY A 513 44.47 17.82 -13.68
CA GLY A 513 44.49 18.00 -12.24
C GLY A 513 45.03 19.38 -11.81
N GLY A 514 44.53 19.88 -10.67
CA GLY A 514 45.09 21.07 -10.02
C GLY A 514 46.43 20.79 -9.32
N GLY A 515 47.26 21.80 -9.13
CA GLY A 515 48.50 21.70 -8.38
C GLY A 515 48.28 21.55 -6.87
N GLY A 516 49.10 20.76 -6.18
CA GLY A 516 49.09 20.66 -4.71
C GLY A 516 49.71 21.89 -4.04
N GLY A 517 49.22 22.24 -2.84
CA GLY A 517 49.72 23.38 -2.06
C GLY A 517 51.20 23.26 -1.70
N ALA A 518 51.94 24.34 -1.82
CA ALA A 518 53.37 24.42 -1.55
C ALA A 518 53.70 25.41 -0.41
N TRP A 519 54.95 25.43 0.05
CA TRP A 519 55.48 26.33 1.05
C TRP A 519 56.50 27.32 0.46
N ASN A 520 56.54 28.57 0.93
CA ASN A 520 57.50 29.59 0.50
C ASN A 520 58.22 30.32 1.63
N ASN A 521 58.52 29.67 2.74
CA ASN A 521 59.14 30.26 3.95
C ASN A 521 58.33 31.31 4.72
N ALA A 522 57.12 31.71 4.22
CA ALA A 522 56.26 32.70 4.85
C ALA A 522 54.81 32.27 5.00
N SER A 523 54.33 31.39 4.08
CA SER A 523 52.93 30.97 4.10
C SER A 523 52.73 29.59 3.49
N ALA A 524 51.74 28.83 3.97
CA ALA A 524 51.29 27.58 3.39
C ALA A 524 50.35 27.85 2.20
N GLY A 525 50.43 26.99 1.16
CA GLY A 525 49.60 27.12 -0.03
C GLY A 525 48.34 26.26 0.02
N ASN A 526 47.25 26.78 -0.52
CA ASN A 526 46.07 25.98 -0.87
C ASN A 526 46.24 25.18 -2.16
N GLY A 527 45.35 24.23 -2.41
CA GLY A 527 45.30 23.46 -3.64
C GLY A 527 44.74 24.26 -4.82
N GLY A 528 45.27 23.98 -6.02
CA GLY A 528 44.72 24.43 -7.30
C GLY A 528 43.44 23.68 -7.68
N GLY A 529 42.53 24.32 -8.41
CA GLY A 529 41.32 23.66 -8.96
C GLY A 529 41.67 22.84 -10.23
N GLY A 530 40.90 21.78 -10.44
CA GLY A 530 40.98 20.95 -11.65
C GLY A 530 40.42 21.64 -12.90
N GLY A 531 40.96 21.30 -14.07
CA GLY A 531 40.47 21.73 -15.37
C GLY A 531 39.26 20.92 -15.82
N SER A 532 38.49 21.46 -16.72
CA SER A 532 37.29 20.85 -17.30
C SER A 532 37.40 20.60 -18.80
N TYR A 533 36.44 19.83 -19.32
CA TYR A 533 36.31 19.57 -20.75
C TYR A 533 34.85 19.46 -21.14
N ASN A 534 34.43 19.97 -22.31
CA ASN A 534 33.05 19.88 -22.79
C ASN A 534 33.07 19.80 -24.32
N ALA A 535 32.63 18.67 -24.89
CA ALA A 535 32.54 18.44 -26.32
C ALA A 535 31.14 18.75 -26.89
N GLY A 536 30.15 19.09 -26.06
CA GLY A 536 28.77 19.28 -26.48
C GLY A 536 28.52 20.58 -27.23
N SER A 537 27.37 20.67 -27.88
CA SER A 537 26.79 21.91 -28.40
C SER A 537 26.05 22.66 -27.28
N ASN A 538 25.59 23.88 -27.54
CA ASN A 538 24.79 24.71 -26.58
C ASN A 538 25.39 24.78 -25.17
N GLN A 539 26.73 24.97 -25.11
CA GLN A 539 27.46 24.93 -23.84
C GLN A 539 27.10 26.07 -22.91
N THR A 540 27.02 25.75 -21.63
CA THR A 540 26.95 26.72 -20.52
C THR A 540 27.85 26.23 -19.39
N ASN A 541 28.98 26.90 -19.19
CA ASN A 541 30.03 26.49 -18.29
C ASN A 541 30.27 27.57 -17.22
N ALA A 542 30.51 27.18 -15.97
CA ALA A 542 30.80 28.08 -14.86
C ALA A 542 31.86 27.47 -13.96
N GLY A 543 32.95 28.21 -13.70
CA GLY A 543 34.00 27.82 -12.76
C GLY A 543 33.57 28.06 -11.32
N GLY A 544 34.04 27.25 -10.37
CA GLY A 544 33.86 27.46 -8.95
C GLY A 544 32.40 27.68 -8.50
N SER A 545 31.45 26.87 -9.00
CA SER A 545 30.03 27.10 -8.85
C SER A 545 29.30 26.03 -8.03
N ASN A 546 29.91 24.87 -7.76
CA ASN A 546 29.26 23.78 -7.02
C ASN A 546 29.92 23.58 -5.65
N SER A 547 29.08 23.57 -4.60
CA SER A 547 29.46 23.25 -3.22
C SER A 547 29.09 21.80 -2.89
N GLY A 548 29.88 21.12 -2.05
CA GLY A 548 29.66 19.74 -1.66
C GLY A 548 30.13 18.72 -2.68
N ASN A 549 29.49 17.56 -2.72
CA ASN A 549 29.81 16.50 -3.69
C ASN A 549 29.44 16.92 -5.11
N GLY A 550 30.15 16.39 -6.07
CA GLY A 550 29.81 16.48 -7.48
C GLY A 550 28.63 15.56 -7.82
N TYR A 551 28.02 15.84 -8.95
CA TYR A 551 26.93 15.03 -9.51
C TYR A 551 26.83 15.27 -11.02
N VAL A 552 26.04 14.41 -11.68
CA VAL A 552 25.76 14.51 -13.11
C VAL A 552 24.26 14.44 -13.34
N ILE A 553 23.70 15.35 -14.13
CA ILE A 553 22.31 15.32 -14.60
C ILE A 553 22.33 15.04 -16.10
N ILE A 554 21.59 14.03 -16.53
CA ILE A 554 21.38 13.72 -17.95
C ILE A 554 19.88 13.91 -18.23
N THR A 555 19.55 14.76 -19.20
CA THR A 555 18.16 15.06 -19.59
C THR A 555 17.98 14.71 -21.08
N HIS A 556 17.03 13.84 -21.41
CA HIS A 556 16.58 13.61 -22.78
C HIS A 556 15.71 14.78 -23.22
N LEU A 557 16.05 15.48 -24.31
CA LEU A 557 15.42 16.71 -24.77
C LEU A 557 14.25 16.46 -25.74
#